data_4bce20905246d443b4dcb12725cbfe0f
#
_entry.id   4bce20905246d443b4dcb12725cbfe0f
#
_cell.length_a   1.000
_cell.length_b   1.000
_cell.length_c   1.000
_cell.angle_alpha   90.00
_cell.angle_beta   90.00
_cell.angle_gamma   90.00
#
_symmetry.space_group_name_H-M   'P 1'
#
loop_
_entity.id
_entity.type
_entity.pdbx_description
1 polymer ?
#
loop_
_entity_poly.entity_id
_entity_poly.type
_entity_poly.pdbx_seq_one_letter_code
_entity_poly.pdbx_strand_id
1 'polypeptide(L)'
;MTQTAEILKTPTSAAPESIEKCAELAQLVERFVDTKGEYDERIPGLHMSSLKAPISTPNCFYVLSVGMILKGSKRLLIGGKTYDYEAGSMLVTSIDLPTSYEIGAVSKDNPFVSLSLKLNPAILAELLAEDVSTLKPGEPYGFDAAPEELIEDFERLLRLLDRPAQIAARAPLLIRDIHYLALTSAAGNSLRSLYAPGSTGHRIRQAVKWMRENFRETITIEQLAGIAHMSPATFHRQFK
;
A
#
# COMPACT_ATOMS: atom_id res chain seq x y z
N MET A 1 -11.92 28.00 -13.11
CA MET A 1 -10.78 28.39 -12.23
C MET A 1 -10.03 27.11 -11.91
N THR A 2 -8.92 26.89 -12.57
CA THR A 2 -8.08 25.69 -12.37
C THR A 2 -7.27 25.91 -11.09
N GLN A 3 -7.69 25.26 -10.00
CA GLN A 3 -6.85 25.21 -8.80
C GLN A 3 -5.57 24.46 -9.19
N THR A 4 -4.45 25.15 -9.16
CA THR A 4 -3.13 24.52 -9.27
C THR A 4 -2.97 23.62 -8.05
N ALA A 5 -3.07 22.29 -8.26
CA ALA A 5 -2.88 21.33 -7.18
C ALA A 5 -1.47 21.50 -6.62
N GLU A 6 -1.37 21.69 -5.32
CA GLU A 6 -0.08 21.76 -4.63
C GLU A 6 0.61 20.41 -4.75
N ILE A 7 1.79 20.39 -5.36
CA ILE A 7 2.59 19.17 -5.48
C ILE A 7 3.38 19.01 -4.19
N LEU A 8 3.02 18.01 -3.42
CA LEU A 8 3.70 17.65 -2.18
C LEU A 8 4.84 16.68 -2.52
N LYS A 9 6.06 17.07 -2.23
CA LYS A 9 7.16 16.09 -2.20
C LYS A 9 6.95 15.21 -0.98
N THR A 10 6.94 13.91 -1.18
CA THR A 10 6.93 12.96 -0.07
C THR A 10 8.19 13.14 0.78
N PRO A 11 8.12 12.96 2.10
CA PRO A 11 9.28 13.02 2.97
C PRO A 11 10.17 11.79 2.71
N THR A 12 10.98 11.84 1.65
CA THR A 12 11.80 10.69 1.33
C THR A 12 13.20 11.14 0.94
N SER A 13 14.06 11.10 1.91
CA SER A 13 15.48 10.91 1.67
C SER A 13 15.80 9.50 2.15
N ALA A 14 15.58 8.49 1.31
CA ALA A 14 16.08 7.16 1.56
C ALA A 14 17.62 7.23 1.68
N ALA A 15 18.19 6.49 2.62
CA ALA A 15 19.63 6.40 2.76
C ALA A 15 20.26 5.89 1.44
N PRO A 16 21.47 6.31 1.07
CA PRO A 16 22.14 5.82 -0.15
C PRO A 16 22.20 4.30 -0.23
N GLU A 17 22.44 3.62 0.87
CA GLU A 17 22.47 2.15 0.99
C GLU A 17 21.11 1.51 0.65
N SER A 18 20.01 2.12 1.09
CA SER A 18 18.65 1.65 0.75
C SER A 18 18.36 1.81 -0.75
N ILE A 19 18.87 2.87 -1.38
CA ILE A 19 18.72 3.09 -2.83
C ILE A 19 19.50 2.03 -3.62
N GLU A 20 20.71 1.67 -3.17
CA GLU A 20 21.51 0.63 -3.80
C GLU A 20 20.81 -0.74 -3.69
N LYS A 21 20.32 -1.10 -2.51
CA LYS A 21 19.52 -2.32 -2.30
C LYS A 21 18.25 -2.34 -3.16
N CYS A 22 17.56 -1.20 -3.30
CA CYS A 22 16.42 -1.07 -4.20
C CYS A 22 16.81 -1.34 -5.66
N ALA A 23 17.98 -0.86 -6.11
CA ALA A 23 18.45 -1.11 -7.47
C ALA A 23 18.78 -2.60 -7.72
N GLU A 24 19.35 -3.29 -6.73
CA GLU A 24 19.56 -4.74 -6.80
C GLU A 24 18.24 -5.52 -6.83
N LEU A 25 17.29 -5.13 -5.98
CA LEU A 25 15.96 -5.72 -5.96
C LEU A 25 15.19 -5.46 -7.25
N ALA A 26 15.39 -4.29 -7.90
CA ALA A 26 14.81 -3.99 -9.21
C ALA A 26 15.29 -4.99 -10.28
N GLN A 27 16.60 -5.33 -10.28
CA GLN A 27 17.13 -6.34 -11.20
C GLN A 27 16.50 -7.72 -10.94
N LEU A 28 16.24 -8.05 -9.69
CA LEU A 28 15.58 -9.31 -9.35
C LEU A 28 14.12 -9.32 -9.83
N VAL A 29 13.39 -8.21 -9.69
CA VAL A 29 12.02 -8.05 -10.22
C VAL A 29 12.00 -8.25 -11.74
N GLU A 30 12.94 -7.64 -12.46
CA GLU A 30 13.00 -7.74 -13.93
C GLU A 30 13.22 -9.17 -14.46
N ARG A 31 13.74 -10.09 -13.62
CA ARG A 31 13.86 -11.52 -13.96
C ARG A 31 12.53 -12.27 -13.92
N PHE A 32 11.56 -11.79 -13.17
CA PHE A 32 10.30 -12.50 -12.91
C PHE A 32 9.06 -11.88 -13.56
N VAL A 33 9.20 -10.71 -14.17
CA VAL A 33 8.14 -10.11 -14.98
C VAL A 33 8.26 -10.54 -16.44
N ASP A 34 7.14 -10.61 -17.13
CA ASP A 34 7.08 -10.93 -18.56
C ASP A 34 7.56 -9.77 -19.46
N THR A 35 7.45 -9.94 -20.76
CA THR A 35 7.83 -8.91 -21.75
C THR A 35 6.97 -7.66 -21.69
N LYS A 36 5.79 -7.73 -21.08
CA LYS A 36 4.91 -6.57 -20.82
C LYS A 36 5.20 -5.91 -19.48
N GLY A 37 6.08 -6.51 -18.66
CA GLY A 37 6.42 -6.04 -17.33
C GLY A 37 5.42 -6.48 -16.26
N GLU A 38 4.68 -7.55 -16.49
CA GLU A 38 3.67 -8.12 -15.57
C GLU A 38 4.19 -9.39 -14.90
N TYR A 39 3.72 -9.66 -13.69
CA TYR A 39 4.05 -10.83 -12.88
C TYR A 39 2.84 -11.77 -12.77
N ASP A 40 3.06 -13.07 -12.81
CA ASP A 40 2.04 -14.14 -12.81
C ASP A 40 1.50 -14.55 -11.43
N GLU A 41 1.74 -13.73 -10.40
CA GLU A 41 1.22 -13.88 -9.02
C GLU A 41 1.44 -15.27 -8.38
N ARG A 42 2.60 -15.90 -8.59
CA ARG A 42 2.98 -17.19 -7.95
C ARG A 42 3.04 -17.12 -6.43
N ILE A 43 3.24 -15.94 -5.86
CA ILE A 43 3.09 -15.66 -4.43
C ILE A 43 1.84 -14.80 -4.27
N PRO A 44 0.77 -15.29 -3.61
CA PRO A 44 -0.49 -14.57 -3.52
C PRO A 44 -0.35 -13.19 -2.87
N GLY A 45 -0.92 -12.18 -3.54
CA GLY A 45 -0.89 -10.79 -3.09
C GLY A 45 0.39 -10.04 -3.39
N LEU A 46 1.45 -10.70 -3.86
CA LEU A 46 2.65 -10.03 -4.37
C LEU A 46 2.35 -9.51 -5.77
N HIS A 47 2.61 -8.24 -6.01
CA HIS A 47 2.53 -7.60 -7.32
C HIS A 47 3.86 -6.95 -7.67
N MET A 48 4.30 -7.11 -8.90
CA MET A 48 5.54 -6.55 -9.42
C MET A 48 5.30 -5.94 -10.80
N SER A 49 5.99 -4.87 -11.11
CA SER A 49 5.86 -4.18 -12.39
C SER A 49 7.20 -3.60 -12.85
N SER A 50 7.48 -3.77 -14.16
CA SER A 50 8.59 -3.08 -14.84
C SER A 50 8.05 -2.43 -16.11
N LEU A 51 7.94 -1.10 -16.10
CA LEU A 51 7.37 -0.31 -17.19
C LEU A 51 8.48 0.39 -17.98
N LYS A 52 8.47 0.19 -19.29
CA LYS A 52 9.49 0.70 -20.23
C LYS A 52 8.97 1.82 -21.13
N ALA A 53 7.73 2.23 -20.95
CA ALA A 53 7.10 3.34 -21.64
C ALA A 53 6.29 4.20 -20.65
N PRO A 54 6.14 5.51 -20.92
CA PRO A 54 5.30 6.37 -20.12
C PRO A 54 3.87 5.86 -20.04
N ILE A 55 3.26 6.00 -18.86
CA ILE A 55 1.85 5.62 -18.63
C ILE A 55 1.14 6.69 -17.80
N SER A 56 -0.12 6.93 -18.13
CA SER A 56 -1.04 7.72 -17.33
C SER A 56 -2.31 6.92 -17.09
N THR A 57 -2.66 6.74 -15.84
CA THR A 57 -3.84 5.97 -15.42
C THR A 57 -4.78 6.90 -14.65
N PRO A 58 -5.81 7.45 -15.30
CA PRO A 58 -6.64 8.49 -14.70
C PRO A 58 -7.61 7.96 -13.62
N ASN A 59 -7.94 6.68 -13.67
CA ASN A 59 -8.88 6.06 -12.73
C ASN A 59 -8.37 4.67 -12.35
N CYS A 60 -7.81 4.53 -11.17
CA CYS A 60 -7.42 3.25 -10.60
C CYS A 60 -7.77 3.20 -9.12
N PHE A 61 -7.70 2.00 -8.56
CA PHE A 61 -7.86 1.78 -7.13
C PHE A 61 -6.58 1.18 -6.55
N TYR A 62 -6.07 1.84 -5.52
CA TYR A 62 -5.06 1.25 -4.67
C TYR A 62 -5.78 0.46 -3.59
N VAL A 63 -5.44 -0.81 -3.47
CA VAL A 63 -5.99 -1.69 -2.43
C VAL A 63 -5.18 -1.58 -1.15
N LEU A 64 -5.69 -2.12 -0.06
CA LEU A 64 -4.92 -2.32 1.19
C LEU A 64 -3.60 -3.02 0.89
N SER A 65 -2.49 -2.29 0.96
CA SER A 65 -1.16 -2.79 0.57
C SER A 65 -0.02 -1.98 1.17
N VAL A 66 1.17 -2.57 1.13
CA VAL A 66 2.44 -1.87 1.21
C VAL A 66 3.17 -2.03 -0.12
N GLY A 67 3.67 -0.94 -0.67
CA GLY A 67 4.41 -0.96 -1.92
C GLY A 67 5.59 -0.01 -1.89
N MET A 68 6.57 -0.25 -2.77
CA MET A 68 7.76 0.59 -2.88
C MET A 68 8.17 0.77 -4.35
N ILE A 69 8.80 1.91 -4.61
CA ILE A 69 9.46 2.15 -5.88
C ILE A 69 10.92 1.72 -5.74
N LEU A 70 11.35 0.87 -6.66
CA LEU A 70 12.71 0.35 -6.71
C LEU A 70 13.58 1.13 -7.70
N LYS A 71 12.96 1.64 -8.77
CA LYS A 71 13.64 2.43 -9.80
C LYS A 71 12.67 3.40 -10.46
N GLY A 72 13.14 4.62 -10.73
CA GLY A 72 12.34 5.68 -11.34
C GLY A 72 11.51 6.47 -10.35
N SER A 73 10.50 7.17 -10.83
CA SER A 73 9.60 8.02 -10.06
C SER A 73 8.17 7.94 -10.55
N LYS A 74 7.23 8.27 -9.68
CA LYS A 74 5.80 8.23 -9.93
C LYS A 74 5.11 9.44 -9.33
N ARG A 75 4.24 10.05 -10.11
CA ARG A 75 3.30 11.08 -9.64
C ARG A 75 1.97 10.41 -9.32
N LEU A 76 1.46 10.64 -8.13
CA LEU A 76 0.22 10.03 -7.63
C LEU A 76 -0.74 11.11 -7.14
N LEU A 77 -1.99 11.05 -7.57
CA LEU A 77 -3.08 11.90 -7.09
C LEU A 77 -4.01 11.08 -6.19
N ILE A 78 -4.13 11.48 -4.91
CA ILE A 78 -5.03 10.88 -3.92
C ILE A 78 -5.77 12.00 -3.20
N GLY A 79 -7.11 11.92 -3.14
CA GLY A 79 -7.92 12.87 -2.37
C GLY A 79 -7.72 14.35 -2.77
N GLY A 80 -7.41 14.62 -4.05
CA GLY A 80 -7.11 15.95 -4.56
C GLY A 80 -5.71 16.48 -4.26
N LYS A 81 -4.86 15.71 -3.58
CA LYS A 81 -3.45 16.03 -3.32
C LYS A 81 -2.55 15.27 -4.28
N THR A 82 -1.54 15.94 -4.82
CA THR A 82 -0.55 15.33 -5.73
C THR A 82 0.75 15.05 -4.97
N TYR A 83 1.27 13.85 -5.14
CA TYR A 83 2.50 13.37 -4.52
C TYR A 83 3.48 12.90 -5.59
N ASP A 84 4.71 13.43 -5.56
CA ASP A 84 5.83 12.90 -6.34
C ASP A 84 6.69 12.05 -5.40
N TYR A 85 6.89 10.76 -5.72
CA TYR A 85 7.74 9.86 -4.97
C TYR A 85 8.57 8.97 -5.88
N GLU A 86 9.72 8.53 -5.40
CA GLU A 86 10.79 7.95 -6.19
C GLU A 86 11.42 6.71 -5.55
N ALA A 87 12.44 6.16 -6.19
CA ALA A 87 13.16 4.98 -5.69
C ALA A 87 13.57 5.13 -4.23
N GLY A 88 13.38 4.08 -3.44
CA GLY A 88 13.56 4.06 -2.00
C GLY A 88 12.37 4.53 -1.18
N SER A 89 11.30 5.02 -1.84
CA SER A 89 10.04 5.39 -1.16
C SER A 89 9.12 4.21 -1.02
N MET A 90 8.43 4.13 0.13
CA MET A 90 7.31 3.22 0.35
C MET A 90 5.99 3.99 0.48
N LEU A 91 4.90 3.35 0.08
CA LEU A 91 3.52 3.77 0.28
C LEU A 91 2.77 2.66 1.00
N VAL A 92 2.10 3.02 2.09
CA VAL A 92 1.12 2.14 2.76
C VAL A 92 -0.27 2.69 2.49
N THR A 93 -1.17 1.85 2.00
CA THR A 93 -2.60 2.15 1.86
C THR A 93 -3.39 1.24 2.79
N SER A 94 -4.30 1.81 3.58
CA SER A 94 -5.03 1.09 4.62
C SER A 94 -6.47 0.72 4.24
N ILE A 95 -6.98 1.31 3.17
CA ILE A 95 -8.26 0.99 2.52
C ILE A 95 -8.08 1.08 1.02
N ASP A 96 -9.10 0.63 0.25
CA ASP A 96 -9.09 0.86 -1.18
C ASP A 96 -9.38 2.33 -1.48
N LEU A 97 -8.48 2.96 -2.20
CA LEU A 97 -8.50 4.39 -2.51
C LEU A 97 -8.63 4.63 -4.00
N PRO A 98 -9.57 5.48 -4.44
CA PRO A 98 -9.57 5.97 -5.81
C PRO A 98 -8.36 6.88 -6.02
N THR A 99 -7.60 6.62 -7.06
CA THR A 99 -6.37 7.33 -7.38
C THR A 99 -6.23 7.54 -8.88
N SER A 100 -5.32 8.42 -9.25
CA SER A 100 -4.75 8.46 -10.60
C SER A 100 -3.23 8.61 -10.50
N TYR A 101 -2.51 8.10 -11.48
CA TYR A 101 -1.06 8.23 -11.46
C TYR A 101 -0.45 8.41 -12.85
N GLU A 102 0.74 8.97 -12.85
CA GLU A 102 1.57 9.16 -14.03
C GLU A 102 2.99 8.67 -13.75
N ILE A 103 3.56 7.99 -14.75
CA ILE A 103 4.96 7.57 -14.79
C ILE A 103 5.50 8.08 -16.13
N GLY A 104 6.37 9.10 -16.08
CA GLY A 104 6.74 9.87 -17.25
C GLY A 104 8.14 9.59 -17.81
N ALA A 105 9.16 9.66 -16.97
CA ALA A 105 10.55 9.61 -17.39
C ALA A 105 11.09 8.17 -17.44
N VAL A 106 10.60 7.36 -18.38
CA VAL A 106 10.98 5.94 -18.52
C VAL A 106 11.36 5.59 -19.96
N SER A 107 12.25 4.60 -20.10
CA SER A 107 12.68 4.03 -21.36
C SER A 107 13.03 2.55 -21.20
N LYS A 108 13.41 1.88 -22.28
CA LYS A 108 13.91 0.49 -22.22
C LYS A 108 15.15 0.34 -21.34
N ASP A 109 16.05 1.32 -21.38
CA ASP A 109 17.30 1.30 -20.63
C ASP A 109 17.14 1.86 -19.21
N ASN A 110 16.08 2.62 -18.98
CA ASN A 110 15.73 3.18 -17.66
C ASN A 110 14.25 2.94 -17.34
N PRO A 111 13.84 1.69 -17.02
CA PRO A 111 12.46 1.38 -16.70
C PRO A 111 12.05 1.93 -15.33
N PHE A 112 10.74 2.11 -15.15
CA PHE A 112 10.16 2.23 -13.82
C PHE A 112 9.95 0.83 -13.26
N VAL A 113 10.45 0.58 -12.05
CA VAL A 113 10.29 -0.71 -11.37
C VAL A 113 9.67 -0.51 -10.00
N SER A 114 8.64 -1.27 -9.70
CA SER A 114 7.96 -1.25 -8.40
C SER A 114 7.50 -2.63 -8.00
N LEU A 115 7.28 -2.81 -6.71
CA LEU A 115 6.61 -3.98 -6.16
C LEU A 115 5.65 -3.56 -5.05
N SER A 116 4.67 -4.43 -4.76
CA SER A 116 3.77 -4.26 -3.63
C SER A 116 3.27 -5.60 -3.11
N LEU A 117 2.88 -5.62 -1.84
CA LEU A 117 2.22 -6.76 -1.21
C LEU A 117 0.86 -6.31 -0.69
N LYS A 118 -0.20 -7.01 -1.10
CA LYS A 118 -1.53 -6.85 -0.53
C LYS A 118 -1.51 -7.31 0.91
N LEU A 119 -1.96 -6.43 1.83
CA LEU A 119 -1.99 -6.74 3.24
C LEU A 119 -3.26 -7.54 3.60
N ASN A 120 -3.11 -8.47 4.54
CA ASN A 120 -4.19 -9.30 5.04
C ASN A 120 -4.76 -8.71 6.33
N PRO A 121 -6.06 -8.32 6.36
CA PRO A 121 -6.70 -7.79 7.56
C PRO A 121 -6.60 -8.68 8.80
N ALA A 122 -6.58 -10.01 8.62
CA ALA A 122 -6.47 -10.94 9.74
C ALA A 122 -5.08 -10.89 10.38
N ILE A 123 -4.02 -10.89 9.56
CA ILE A 123 -2.64 -10.75 10.05
C ILE A 123 -2.45 -9.41 10.76
N LEU A 124 -2.99 -8.31 10.20
CA LEU A 124 -2.94 -6.99 10.84
C LEU A 124 -3.64 -7.00 12.22
N ALA A 125 -4.81 -7.63 12.31
CA ALA A 125 -5.56 -7.72 13.56
C ALA A 125 -4.83 -8.56 14.62
N GLU A 126 -4.20 -9.67 14.23
CA GLU A 126 -3.37 -10.49 15.11
C GLU A 126 -2.18 -9.72 15.67
N LEU A 127 -1.41 -9.05 14.78
CA LEU A 127 -0.24 -8.26 15.18
C LEU A 127 -0.61 -7.09 16.09
N LEU A 128 -1.76 -6.46 15.86
CA LEU A 128 -2.25 -5.35 16.68
C LEU A 128 -2.87 -5.79 18.01
N ALA A 129 -3.23 -7.06 18.18
CA ALA A 129 -3.70 -7.57 19.46
C ALA A 129 -2.56 -7.68 20.50
N GLU A 130 -1.32 -7.73 20.03
CA GLU A 130 -0.13 -7.83 20.85
C GLU A 130 0.42 -6.45 21.30
N ASP A 131 0.01 -5.37 20.61
CA ASP A 131 0.48 -3.99 20.90
C ASP A 131 -0.69 -2.98 20.95
N VAL A 132 -1.02 -2.51 22.14
CA VAL A 132 -2.11 -1.54 22.40
C VAL A 132 -1.52 -0.15 22.59
N SER A 133 -0.96 0.46 21.57
CA SER A 133 -0.60 1.87 21.60
C SER A 133 -1.80 2.75 21.22
N THR A 134 -1.97 3.88 21.92
CA THR A 134 -3.04 4.86 21.64
C THR A 134 -2.79 5.56 20.31
N LEU A 135 -3.69 5.37 19.36
CA LEU A 135 -3.51 5.78 17.98
C LEU A 135 -4.39 6.96 17.61
N LYS A 136 -3.79 7.97 16.97
CA LYS A 136 -4.54 9.08 16.38
C LYS A 136 -5.03 8.67 15.00
N PRO A 137 -6.29 9.00 14.64
CA PRO A 137 -6.75 8.88 13.26
C PRO A 137 -5.84 9.69 12.35
N GLY A 138 -5.48 9.10 11.20
CA GLY A 138 -4.65 9.74 10.17
C GLY A 138 -5.27 9.56 8.79
N GLU A 139 -4.60 10.09 7.77
CA GLU A 139 -4.96 9.85 6.37
C GLU A 139 -4.96 8.32 6.10
N PRO A 140 -5.83 7.81 5.20
CA PRO A 140 -5.91 6.38 4.92
C PRO A 140 -4.74 5.83 4.09
N TYR A 141 -3.69 6.59 3.98
CA TYR A 141 -2.42 6.24 3.34
C TYR A 141 -1.27 6.99 4.03
N GLY A 142 -0.06 6.49 3.84
CA GLY A 142 1.15 7.15 4.31
C GLY A 142 2.35 6.83 3.42
N PHE A 143 3.25 7.81 3.34
CA PHE A 143 4.53 7.66 2.65
C PHE A 143 5.65 7.67 3.69
N ASP A 144 6.72 6.92 3.40
CA ASP A 144 7.95 6.90 4.20
C ASP A 144 9.13 6.47 3.33
N ALA A 145 10.35 6.60 3.83
CA ALA A 145 11.48 5.86 3.30
C ALA A 145 11.28 4.36 3.57
N ALA A 146 11.59 3.52 2.59
CA ALA A 146 11.54 2.08 2.80
C ALA A 146 12.63 1.66 3.80
N PRO A 147 12.28 1.06 4.96
CA PRO A 147 13.26 0.53 5.88
C PRO A 147 14.08 -0.57 5.21
N GLU A 148 15.34 -0.69 5.58
CA GLU A 148 16.24 -1.70 5.03
C GLU A 148 15.70 -3.12 5.22
N GLU A 149 15.17 -3.43 6.40
CA GLU A 149 14.55 -4.72 6.73
C GLU A 149 13.38 -5.07 5.78
N LEU A 150 12.58 -4.07 5.40
CA LEU A 150 11.49 -4.27 4.45
C LEU A 150 12.01 -4.63 3.05
N ILE A 151 13.08 -3.96 2.60
CA ILE A 151 13.73 -4.27 1.32
C ILE A 151 14.27 -5.69 1.32
N GLU A 152 14.96 -6.09 2.41
CA GLU A 152 15.51 -7.43 2.59
C GLU A 152 14.43 -8.53 2.62
N ASP A 153 13.31 -8.28 3.26
CA ASP A 153 12.22 -9.25 3.31
C ASP A 153 11.55 -9.42 1.95
N PHE A 154 11.38 -8.34 1.18
CA PHE A 154 10.94 -8.45 -0.20
C PHE A 154 11.96 -9.20 -1.06
N GLU A 155 13.26 -8.96 -0.88
CA GLU A 155 14.30 -9.71 -1.59
C GLU A 155 14.22 -11.21 -1.28
N ARG A 156 14.13 -11.57 0.00
CA ARG A 156 13.96 -12.97 0.44
C ARG A 156 12.71 -13.61 -0.14
N LEU A 157 11.60 -12.84 -0.19
CA LEU A 157 10.33 -13.29 -0.75
C LEU A 157 10.46 -13.56 -2.26
N LEU A 158 11.10 -12.66 -3.02
CA LEU A 158 11.33 -12.83 -4.45
C LEU A 158 12.26 -14.02 -4.76
N ARG A 159 13.28 -14.24 -3.94
CA ARG A 159 14.20 -15.38 -4.07
C ARG A 159 13.50 -16.75 -3.91
N LEU A 160 12.31 -16.80 -3.29
CA LEU A 160 11.50 -18.02 -3.25
C LEU A 160 10.94 -18.41 -4.63
N LEU A 161 10.82 -17.47 -5.56
CA LEU A 161 10.39 -17.75 -6.93
C LEU A 161 11.36 -18.67 -7.69
N ASP A 162 12.65 -18.66 -7.32
CA ASP A 162 13.64 -19.62 -7.80
C ASP A 162 13.52 -20.99 -7.08
N ARG A 163 12.71 -21.10 -6.02
CA ARG A 163 12.57 -22.28 -5.17
C ARG A 163 11.09 -22.58 -4.88
N PRO A 164 10.27 -22.84 -5.89
CA PRO A 164 8.79 -22.90 -5.76
C PRO A 164 8.31 -23.88 -4.69
N ALA A 165 9.03 -24.99 -4.47
CA ALA A 165 8.72 -25.97 -3.41
C ALA A 165 8.80 -25.38 -1.98
N GLN A 166 9.50 -24.25 -1.78
CA GLN A 166 9.63 -23.60 -0.47
C GLN A 166 8.59 -22.50 -0.25
N ILE A 167 7.85 -22.07 -1.28
CA ILE A 167 6.91 -20.95 -1.19
C ILE A 167 5.86 -21.21 -0.12
N ALA A 168 5.20 -22.36 -0.14
CA ALA A 168 4.12 -22.69 0.79
C ALA A 168 4.54 -22.62 2.26
N ALA A 169 5.79 -23.01 2.59
CA ALA A 169 6.29 -23.02 3.95
C ALA A 169 6.90 -21.68 4.39
N ARG A 170 7.61 -20.98 3.50
CA ARG A 170 8.42 -19.83 3.88
C ARG A 170 7.78 -18.48 3.56
N ALA A 171 7.01 -18.38 2.46
CA ALA A 171 6.38 -17.11 2.11
C ALA A 171 5.44 -16.58 3.21
N PRO A 172 4.62 -17.39 3.92
CA PRO A 172 3.79 -16.88 5.00
C PRO A 172 4.57 -16.21 6.15
N LEU A 173 5.78 -16.66 6.44
CA LEU A 173 6.63 -16.07 7.48
C LEU A 173 7.12 -14.69 7.08
N LEU A 174 7.66 -14.56 5.86
CA LEU A 174 8.12 -13.28 5.30
C LEU A 174 6.96 -12.30 5.09
N ILE A 175 5.82 -12.79 4.61
CA ILE A 175 4.61 -11.98 4.47
C ILE A 175 4.18 -11.43 5.83
N ARG A 176 4.21 -12.22 6.90
CA ARG A 176 3.88 -11.77 8.26
C ARG A 176 4.85 -10.68 8.74
N ASP A 177 6.14 -10.83 8.46
CA ASP A 177 7.16 -9.84 8.81
C ASP A 177 6.98 -8.54 8.05
N ILE A 178 6.74 -8.60 6.74
CA ILE A 178 6.38 -7.42 5.92
C ILE A 178 5.14 -6.69 6.48
N HIS A 179 4.13 -7.41 6.99
CA HIS A 179 2.98 -6.79 7.65
C HIS A 179 3.39 -6.06 8.93
N TYR A 180 4.26 -6.65 9.74
CA TYR A 180 4.78 -6.04 10.96
C TYR A 180 5.56 -4.76 10.65
N LEU A 181 6.48 -4.80 9.68
CA LEU A 181 7.26 -3.66 9.26
C LEU A 181 6.39 -2.53 8.69
N ALA A 182 5.36 -2.88 7.91
CA ALA A 182 4.39 -1.90 7.44
C ALA A 182 3.61 -1.26 8.59
N LEU A 183 3.20 -2.04 9.61
CA LEU A 183 2.49 -1.55 10.79
C LEU A 183 3.34 -0.62 11.64
N THR A 184 4.62 -0.92 11.83
CA THR A 184 5.53 -0.18 12.74
C THR A 184 6.13 1.05 12.09
N SER A 185 6.11 1.17 10.76
CA SER A 185 6.57 2.36 10.02
C SER A 185 5.74 3.61 10.32
N ALA A 186 6.29 4.78 10.04
CA ALA A 186 5.54 6.03 10.10
C ALA A 186 4.37 6.05 9.10
N ALA A 187 4.54 5.45 7.90
CA ALA A 187 3.48 5.29 6.92
C ALA A 187 2.32 4.39 7.42
N GLY A 188 2.58 3.49 8.38
CA GLY A 188 1.60 2.54 8.92
C GLY A 188 0.63 3.09 9.97
N ASN A 189 0.66 4.37 10.30
CA ASN A 189 -0.25 4.98 11.29
C ASN A 189 -1.72 4.70 10.98
N SER A 190 -2.11 4.76 9.71
CA SER A 190 -3.48 4.48 9.27
C SER A 190 -3.87 3.01 9.46
N LEU A 191 -2.93 2.07 9.25
CA LEU A 191 -3.17 0.65 9.50
C LEU A 191 -3.52 0.43 10.99
N ARG A 192 -2.70 0.97 11.89
CA ARG A 192 -2.92 0.86 13.34
C ARG A 192 -4.29 1.42 13.72
N SER A 193 -4.65 2.61 13.24
CA SER A 193 -5.92 3.25 13.59
C SER A 193 -7.15 2.51 13.05
N LEU A 194 -7.05 1.90 11.86
CA LEU A 194 -8.16 1.24 11.18
C LEU A 194 -8.32 -0.25 11.53
N TYR A 195 -7.24 -0.92 11.94
CA TYR A 195 -7.25 -2.36 12.18
C TYR A 195 -7.16 -2.74 13.65
N ALA A 196 -6.79 -1.81 14.55
CA ALA A 196 -6.79 -2.08 15.99
C ALA A 196 -8.21 -2.48 16.46
N PRO A 197 -8.37 -3.64 17.14
CA PRO A 197 -9.66 -4.12 17.59
C PRO A 197 -10.37 -3.07 18.46
N GLY A 198 -11.67 -2.84 18.18
CA GLY A 198 -12.49 -1.89 18.95
C GLY A 198 -12.22 -0.41 18.67
N SER A 199 -11.24 -0.06 17.81
CA SER A 199 -11.00 1.33 17.42
C SER A 199 -12.17 1.93 16.66
N THR A 200 -12.27 3.26 16.65
CA THR A 200 -13.23 4.00 15.82
C THR A 200 -13.05 3.66 14.35
N GLY A 201 -11.80 3.60 13.88
CA GLY A 201 -11.47 3.24 12.50
C GLY A 201 -11.88 1.81 12.14
N HIS A 202 -11.69 0.86 13.04
CA HIS A 202 -12.16 -0.52 12.84
C HIS A 202 -13.67 -0.59 12.60
N ARG A 203 -14.45 0.15 13.38
CA ARG A 203 -15.91 0.21 13.25
C ARG A 203 -16.35 0.89 11.95
N ILE A 204 -15.68 1.99 11.55
CA ILE A 204 -15.93 2.65 10.25
C ILE A 204 -15.60 1.68 9.09
N ARG A 205 -14.50 0.95 9.16
CA ARG A 205 -14.14 -0.04 8.15
C ARG A 205 -15.18 -1.14 7.99
N GLN A 206 -15.82 -1.57 9.07
CA GLN A 206 -16.95 -2.53 8.99
C GLN A 206 -18.12 -1.96 8.19
N ALA A 207 -18.48 -0.69 8.40
CA ALA A 207 -19.53 -0.02 7.63
C ALA A 207 -19.14 0.13 6.14
N VAL A 208 -17.87 0.48 5.84
CA VAL A 208 -17.37 0.54 4.45
C VAL A 208 -17.43 -0.82 3.77
N LYS A 209 -17.02 -1.89 4.47
CA LYS A 209 -17.11 -3.25 3.94
C LYS A 209 -18.55 -3.61 3.61
N TRP A 210 -19.46 -3.36 4.53
CA TRP A 210 -20.90 -3.63 4.33
C TRP A 210 -21.46 -2.85 3.14
N MET A 211 -21.13 -1.54 3.00
CA MET A 211 -21.52 -0.73 1.85
C MET A 211 -21.10 -1.36 0.52
N ARG A 212 -19.90 -1.90 0.44
CA ARG A 212 -19.37 -2.54 -0.78
C ARG A 212 -20.10 -3.82 -1.13
N GLU A 213 -20.47 -4.58 -0.12
CA GLU A 213 -21.22 -5.84 -0.29
C GLU A 213 -22.68 -5.59 -0.69
N ASN A 214 -23.22 -4.42 -0.34
CA ASN A 214 -24.62 -4.05 -0.52
C ASN A 214 -24.83 -2.79 -1.39
N PHE A 215 -23.87 -2.40 -2.22
CA PHE A 215 -23.89 -1.14 -2.99
C PHE A 215 -25.07 -1.01 -3.98
N ARG A 216 -25.80 -2.09 -4.27
CA ARG A 216 -26.99 -2.12 -5.14
C ARG A 216 -28.28 -1.83 -4.38
N GLU A 217 -28.23 -1.78 -3.06
CA GLU A 217 -29.38 -1.53 -2.20
C GLU A 217 -29.44 -0.05 -1.80
N THR A 218 -30.60 0.38 -1.31
CA THR A 218 -30.73 1.72 -0.72
C THR A 218 -30.02 1.72 0.63
N ILE A 219 -28.94 2.50 0.73
CA ILE A 219 -28.12 2.60 1.93
C ILE A 219 -28.46 3.89 2.67
N THR A 220 -28.74 3.80 3.98
CA THR A 220 -29.00 4.96 4.82
C THR A 220 -27.85 5.20 5.82
N ILE A 221 -27.71 6.45 6.28
CA ILE A 221 -26.70 6.81 7.29
C ILE A 221 -26.99 6.09 8.60
N GLU A 222 -28.25 5.91 8.95
CA GLU A 222 -28.71 5.21 10.16
C GLU A 222 -28.24 3.75 10.15
N GLN A 223 -28.38 3.07 9.02
CA GLN A 223 -27.89 1.68 8.87
C GLN A 223 -26.36 1.61 9.04
N LEU A 224 -25.62 2.48 8.38
CA LEU A 224 -24.17 2.51 8.48
C LEU A 224 -23.68 2.86 9.89
N ALA A 225 -24.33 3.82 10.53
CA ALA A 225 -24.05 4.18 11.91
C ALA A 225 -24.34 3.01 12.87
N GLY A 226 -25.45 2.26 12.66
CA GLY A 226 -25.76 1.04 13.40
C GLY A 226 -24.68 -0.03 13.27
N ILE A 227 -24.21 -0.29 12.05
CA ILE A 227 -23.11 -1.25 11.77
C ILE A 227 -21.81 -0.80 12.44
N ALA A 228 -21.52 0.50 12.43
CA ALA A 228 -20.36 1.08 13.10
C ALA A 228 -20.52 1.20 14.63
N HIS A 229 -21.66 0.81 15.21
CA HIS A 229 -21.99 1.02 16.61
C HIS A 229 -21.80 2.48 17.07
N MET A 230 -22.30 3.42 16.27
CA MET A 230 -22.19 4.87 16.49
C MET A 230 -23.56 5.56 16.34
N SER A 231 -23.70 6.78 16.91
CA SER A 231 -24.81 7.63 16.54
C SER A 231 -24.63 8.14 15.10
N PRO A 232 -25.70 8.45 14.34
CA PRO A 232 -25.61 9.03 13.00
C PRO A 232 -24.71 10.28 12.94
N ALA A 233 -24.80 11.16 13.93
CA ALA A 233 -23.98 12.36 14.02
C ALA A 233 -22.48 12.04 14.20
N THR A 234 -22.17 11.04 15.05
CA THR A 234 -20.78 10.58 15.25
C THR A 234 -20.25 9.93 13.99
N PHE A 235 -21.06 9.06 13.36
CA PHE A 235 -20.67 8.42 12.10
C PHE A 235 -20.35 9.44 11.01
N HIS A 236 -21.24 10.42 10.78
CA HIS A 236 -21.06 11.47 9.77
C HIS A 236 -19.77 12.28 10.00
N ARG A 237 -19.44 12.58 11.25
CA ARG A 237 -18.21 13.31 11.60
C ARG A 237 -16.95 12.50 11.36
N GLN A 238 -16.99 11.19 11.55
CA GLN A 238 -15.83 10.29 11.42
C GLN A 238 -15.65 9.76 10.00
N PHE A 239 -16.70 9.82 9.18
CA PHE A 239 -16.69 9.33 7.81
C PHE A 239 -16.26 10.41 6.80
N LYS A 240 -16.20 11.67 7.22
CA LYS A 240 -15.66 12.78 6.40
C LYS A 240 -14.16 12.68 6.25
#